data_d7ad6535c351a6f42b56698bf360492d
#
_entry.id   d7ad6535c351a6f42b56698bf360492d
#
_cell.length_a   1.000
_cell.length_b   1.000
_cell.length_c   1.000
_cell.angle_alpha   90.00
_cell.angle_beta   90.00
_cell.angle_gamma   90.00
#
_symmetry.space_group_name_H-M   'P 1'
#
loop_
_entity.id
_entity.type
_entity.pdbx_description
1 polymer ?
#
loop_
_entity_poly.entity_id
_entity_poly.type
_entity_poly.pdbx_seq_one_letter_code
_entity_poly.pdbx_strand_id
1 'polypeptide(L)'
;MENVWITTAEIQVQPGDMPSGDTLGFMRVTMWASSHDDLHQKLSAYLAKYQWRLISIDRTAVIDSSFDYGDEVNQMIDETLRDQNAIRLGTYYSYKPS
;
A
#
# COMPACT_ATOMS: atom_id res chain seq x y z
N MET A 1 -2.54 12.77 15.80
CA MET A 1 -3.85 12.44 15.20
C MET A 1 -3.60 11.65 13.92
N GLU A 2 -4.33 10.56 13.73
CA GLU A 2 -4.17 9.75 12.51
C GLU A 2 -5.14 10.20 11.42
N ASN A 3 -4.68 10.08 10.18
CA ASN A 3 -5.48 10.28 8.99
C ASN A 3 -5.37 9.05 8.10
N VAL A 4 -6.26 8.93 7.14
CA VAL A 4 -6.12 7.91 6.09
C VAL A 4 -5.19 8.47 5.01
N TRP A 5 -4.19 7.67 4.68
CA TRP A 5 -3.20 8.00 3.67
C TRP A 5 -3.33 7.07 2.48
N ILE A 6 -2.92 7.55 1.33
CA ILE A 6 -2.73 6.74 0.13
C ILE A 6 -1.26 6.84 -0.28
N THR A 7 -0.71 5.72 -0.73
CA THR A 7 0.65 5.68 -1.27
C THR A 7 0.75 4.60 -2.34
N THR A 8 1.75 4.74 -3.20
CA THR A 8 2.16 3.67 -4.12
C THR A 8 3.43 3.05 -3.55
N ALA A 9 3.36 1.78 -3.19
CA ALA A 9 4.47 1.05 -2.59
C ALA A 9 5.17 0.19 -3.63
N GLU A 10 6.49 0.30 -3.70
CA GLU A 10 7.32 -0.63 -4.46
C GLU A 10 7.72 -1.75 -3.51
N ILE A 11 7.40 -2.99 -3.87
CA ILE A 11 7.47 -4.13 -2.97
C ILE A 11 8.20 -5.28 -3.65
N GLN A 12 9.06 -5.94 -2.88
CA GLN A 12 9.64 -7.22 -3.26
C GLN A 12 8.87 -8.33 -2.53
N VAL A 13 8.27 -9.22 -3.30
CA VAL A 13 7.55 -10.40 -2.79
C VAL A 13 8.41 -11.64 -2.94
N GLN A 14 7.96 -12.77 -2.36
CA GLN A 14 8.67 -14.04 -2.48
C GLN A 14 8.39 -14.70 -3.82
N PRO A 15 9.33 -15.48 -4.36
CA PRO A 15 9.08 -16.27 -5.57
C PRO A 15 7.84 -17.16 -5.38
N GLY A 16 6.92 -17.11 -6.35
CA GLY A 16 5.71 -17.90 -6.31
C GLY A 16 4.52 -17.27 -5.59
N ASP A 17 4.71 -16.13 -4.91
CA ASP A 17 3.60 -15.47 -4.22
C ASP A 17 2.60 -14.83 -5.19
N MET A 18 3.07 -14.43 -6.36
CA MET A 18 2.23 -13.77 -7.37
C MET A 18 2.14 -14.62 -8.64
N PRO A 19 0.97 -14.62 -9.32
CA PRO A 19 0.77 -15.45 -10.51
C PRO A 19 1.77 -15.19 -11.64
N SER A 20 2.28 -13.96 -11.74
CA SER A 20 3.25 -13.60 -12.78
C SER A 20 4.62 -14.26 -12.58
N GLY A 21 4.92 -14.70 -11.36
CA GLY A 21 6.25 -15.19 -10.99
C GLY A 21 7.26 -14.11 -10.74
N ASP A 22 6.96 -12.85 -11.04
CA ASP A 22 7.85 -11.72 -10.79
C ASP A 22 7.87 -11.38 -9.29
N THR A 23 9.03 -10.96 -8.79
CA THR A 23 9.21 -10.67 -7.37
C THR A 23 9.22 -9.18 -7.06
N LEU A 24 9.21 -8.32 -8.08
CA LEU A 24 9.19 -6.86 -7.92
C LEU A 24 7.93 -6.28 -8.53
N GLY A 25 7.33 -5.35 -7.84
CA GLY A 25 6.14 -4.68 -8.35
C GLY A 25 5.69 -3.53 -7.48
N PHE A 26 4.58 -2.93 -7.90
CA PHE A 26 3.95 -1.79 -7.24
C PHE A 26 2.55 -2.15 -6.80
N MET A 27 2.15 -1.65 -5.63
CA MET A 27 0.78 -1.73 -5.14
C MET A 27 0.36 -0.37 -4.59
N ARG A 28 -0.90 -0.02 -4.79
CA ARG A 28 -1.49 1.08 -4.06
C ARG A 28 -1.89 0.60 -2.67
N VAL A 29 -1.71 1.47 -1.67
CA VAL A 29 -1.99 1.15 -0.28
C VAL A 29 -2.80 2.28 0.33
N THR A 30 -3.84 1.92 1.10
CA THR A 30 -4.54 2.88 1.95
C THR A 30 -4.45 2.40 3.39
N MET A 31 -4.19 3.32 4.31
CA MET A 31 -4.00 3.00 5.72
C MET A 31 -4.07 4.24 6.59
N TRP A 32 -4.33 4.04 7.88
CA TRP A 32 -4.25 5.10 8.88
C TRP A 32 -2.80 5.28 9.32
N ALA A 33 -2.39 6.53 9.43
CA ALA A 33 -1.07 6.87 9.95
C ALA A 33 -1.07 8.30 10.48
N SER A 34 -0.17 8.60 11.42
CA SER A 34 -0.03 9.93 12.00
C SER A 34 0.94 10.82 11.22
N SER A 35 1.81 10.22 10.42
CA SER A 35 2.82 10.92 9.64
C SER A 35 3.34 10.02 8.53
N HIS A 36 4.15 10.60 7.63
CA HIS A 36 4.85 9.86 6.59
C HIS A 36 5.73 8.76 7.17
N ASP A 37 6.49 9.09 8.22
CA ASP A 37 7.38 8.11 8.86
C ASP A 37 6.58 6.99 9.55
N ASP A 38 5.48 7.33 10.21
CA ASP A 38 4.60 6.35 10.84
C ASP A 38 4.01 5.38 9.79
N LEU A 39 3.58 5.92 8.65
CA LEU A 39 3.09 5.11 7.53
C LEU A 39 4.16 4.13 7.07
N HIS A 40 5.39 4.62 6.85
CA HIS A 40 6.49 3.79 6.38
C HIS A 40 6.78 2.65 7.36
N GLN A 41 6.84 2.94 8.65
CA GLN A 41 7.13 1.95 9.68
C GLN A 41 6.03 0.90 9.78
N LYS A 42 4.77 1.34 9.81
CA LYS A 42 3.63 0.43 9.91
C LYS A 42 3.52 -0.47 8.67
N LEU A 43 3.71 0.11 7.49
CA LEU A 43 3.62 -0.64 6.25
C LEU A 43 4.75 -1.66 6.15
N SER A 44 5.98 -1.27 6.50
CA SER A 44 7.12 -2.20 6.50
C SER A 44 6.87 -3.38 7.44
N ALA A 45 6.36 -3.12 8.65
CA ALA A 45 6.06 -4.16 9.62
C ALA A 45 4.95 -5.10 9.12
N TYR A 46 3.94 -4.54 8.48
CA TYR A 46 2.84 -5.32 7.92
C TYR A 46 3.32 -6.27 6.81
N LEU A 47 4.13 -5.74 5.88
CA LEU A 47 4.65 -6.53 4.76
C LEU A 47 5.62 -7.61 5.24
N ALA A 48 6.37 -7.35 6.31
CA ALA A 48 7.31 -8.32 6.87
C ALA A 48 6.61 -9.61 7.34
N LYS A 49 5.33 -9.53 7.69
CA LYS A 49 4.54 -10.73 8.08
C LYS A 49 4.42 -11.72 6.93
N TYR A 50 4.49 -11.25 5.69
CA TYR A 50 4.46 -12.09 4.50
C TYR A 50 5.87 -12.37 3.97
N GLN A 51 6.92 -11.93 4.68
CA GLN A 51 8.30 -11.97 4.23
C GLN A 51 8.50 -11.12 2.97
N TRP A 52 7.70 -10.07 2.83
CA TRP A 52 7.83 -9.09 1.76
C TRP A 52 8.66 -7.91 2.24
N ARG A 53 9.33 -7.25 1.31
CA ARG A 53 10.17 -6.10 1.61
C ARG A 53 9.62 -4.85 0.95
N LEU A 54 9.45 -3.80 1.73
CA LEU A 54 9.13 -2.48 1.20
C LEU A 54 10.41 -1.85 0.67
N ILE A 55 10.44 -1.57 -0.64
CA ILE A 55 11.60 -0.97 -1.29
C ILE A 55 11.50 0.55 -1.21
N SER A 56 10.35 1.11 -1.59
CA SER A 56 10.12 2.55 -1.55
C SER A 56 8.63 2.85 -1.54
N ILE A 57 8.29 4.09 -1.18
CA ILE A 57 6.93 4.62 -1.32
C ILE A 57 6.98 5.89 -2.15
N ASP A 58 5.93 6.13 -2.91
CA ASP A 58 5.81 7.28 -3.80
C ASP A 58 4.37 7.77 -3.81
N ARG A 59 4.18 9.03 -4.18
CA ARG A 59 2.84 9.65 -4.26
C ARG A 59 2.07 9.50 -2.96
N THR A 60 2.76 9.75 -1.85
CA THR A 60 2.23 9.56 -0.51
C THR A 60 1.52 10.84 -0.04
N ALA A 61 0.25 10.71 0.30
CA ALA A 61 -0.55 11.87 0.73
C ALA A 61 -1.72 11.43 1.61
N VAL A 62 -2.20 12.34 2.42
CA VAL A 62 -3.49 12.17 3.11
C VAL A 62 -4.58 12.23 2.05
N ILE A 63 -5.59 11.35 2.16
CA ILE A 63 -6.67 11.32 1.18
C ILE A 63 -7.44 12.63 1.18
N ASP A 64 -7.92 13.00 -0.01
CA ASP A 64 -8.82 14.12 -0.23
C ASP A 64 -10.20 13.55 -0.56
N SER A 65 -11.17 13.79 0.31
CA SER A 65 -12.52 13.22 0.17
C SER A 65 -13.26 13.74 -1.07
N SER A 66 -12.82 14.85 -1.64
CA SER A 66 -13.42 15.42 -2.85
C SER A 66 -12.81 14.87 -4.14
N PHE A 67 -11.73 14.10 -4.04
CA PHE A 67 -11.03 13.55 -5.19
C PHE A 67 -11.50 12.13 -5.49
N ASP A 68 -11.64 11.82 -6.79
CA ASP A 68 -12.00 10.49 -7.25
C ASP A 68 -10.73 9.73 -7.62
N TYR A 69 -10.39 8.70 -6.82
CA TYR A 69 -9.19 7.89 -7.02
C TYR A 69 -9.44 6.67 -7.92
N GLY A 70 -10.68 6.50 -8.42
CA GLY A 70 -11.06 5.32 -9.17
C GLY A 70 -11.71 4.26 -8.27
N ASP A 71 -12.42 3.33 -8.89
CA ASP A 71 -13.30 2.38 -8.18
C ASP A 71 -12.54 1.53 -7.16
N GLU A 72 -11.38 0.97 -7.56
CA GLU A 72 -10.60 0.11 -6.67
C GLU A 72 -10.13 0.87 -5.44
N VAL A 73 -9.51 2.03 -5.65
CA VAL A 73 -8.96 2.81 -4.54
C VAL A 73 -10.08 3.40 -3.68
N ASN A 74 -11.16 3.85 -4.29
CA ASN A 74 -12.32 4.35 -3.52
C ASN A 74 -12.88 3.28 -2.59
N GLN A 75 -12.95 2.03 -3.05
CA GLN A 75 -13.38 0.92 -2.20
C GLN A 75 -12.38 0.66 -1.06
N MET A 76 -11.08 0.71 -1.37
CA MET A 76 -10.03 0.56 -0.36
C MET A 76 -10.15 1.64 0.72
N ILE A 77 -10.40 2.88 0.32
CA ILE A 77 -10.58 4.00 1.24
C ILE A 77 -11.79 3.76 2.15
N ASP A 78 -12.92 3.33 1.58
CA ASP A 78 -14.13 3.05 2.36
C ASP A 78 -13.87 1.97 3.42
N GLU A 79 -13.17 0.90 3.04
CA GLU A 79 -12.83 -0.18 3.96
C GLU A 79 -11.86 0.30 5.05
N THR A 80 -10.89 1.13 4.68
CA THR A 80 -9.92 1.70 5.61
C THR A 80 -10.58 2.62 6.62
N LEU A 81 -11.56 3.41 6.18
CA LEU A 81 -12.30 4.32 7.07
C LEU A 81 -13.11 3.56 8.12
N ARG A 82 -13.51 2.33 7.83
CA ARG A 82 -14.28 1.49 8.76
C ARG A 82 -13.44 0.78 9.80
N ASP A 83 -12.14 0.67 9.57
CA ASP A 83 -11.25 -0.08 10.46
C ASP A 83 -9.92 0.63 10.57
N GLN A 84 -9.67 1.26 11.72
CA GLN A 84 -8.46 2.05 11.96
C GLN A 84 -7.19 1.20 11.95
N ASN A 85 -7.30 -0.11 12.11
CA ASN A 85 -6.15 -1.01 12.06
C ASN A 85 -5.93 -1.63 10.69
N ALA A 86 -6.80 -1.34 9.73
CA ALA A 86 -6.71 -1.93 8.39
C ALA A 86 -5.59 -1.31 7.58
N ILE A 87 -4.89 -2.17 6.85
CA ILE A 87 -3.97 -1.79 5.78
C ILE A 87 -4.49 -2.51 4.54
N ARG A 88 -4.92 -1.74 3.54
CA ARG A 88 -5.49 -2.31 2.32
C ARG A 88 -4.51 -2.20 1.18
N LEU A 89 -4.27 -3.34 0.52
CA LEU A 89 -3.37 -3.43 -0.63
C LEU A 89 -4.21 -3.58 -1.89
N GLY A 90 -3.88 -2.80 -2.91
CA GLY A 90 -4.54 -2.86 -4.20
C GLY A 90 -3.91 -3.90 -5.12
N THR A 91 -4.19 -3.76 -6.42
CA THR A 91 -3.65 -4.67 -7.42
C THR A 91 -2.13 -4.57 -7.50
N TYR A 92 -1.48 -5.73 -7.61
CA TYR A 92 -0.03 -5.83 -7.77
C TYR A 92 0.33 -5.69 -9.25
N TYR A 93 1.14 -4.70 -9.56
CA TYR A 93 1.66 -4.47 -10.91
C TYR A 93 3.14 -4.84 -10.92
N SER A 94 3.44 -6.03 -11.44
CA SER A 94 4.81 -6.53 -11.48
C SER A 94 5.62 -5.83 -12.58
N TYR A 95 6.94 -5.78 -12.37
CA TYR A 95 7.87 -5.34 -13.40
C TYR A 95 9.13 -6.19 -13.32
N LYS A 96 9.90 -6.21 -14.41
CA LYS A 96 11.18 -6.91 -14.45
C LYS A 96 12.30 -5.89 -14.38
N PRO A 97 13.30 -6.09 -13.49
CA PRO A 97 14.45 -5.22 -13.46
C PRO A 97 15.21 -5.32 -14.80
N SER A 98 15.65 -4.18 -15.29
CA SER A 98 16.43 -4.11 -16.54
C SER A 98 17.89 -4.40 -16.30
#